data_12845dff590aa127577b4b09043c9177
#
_entry.id   12845dff590aa127577b4b09043c9177
#
_cell.length_a   1.000
_cell.length_b   1.000
_cell.length_c   1.000
_cell.angle_alpha   90.00
_cell.angle_beta   90.00
_cell.angle_gamma   90.00
#
_symmetry.space_group_name_H-M   'P 1'
#
loop_
_entity.id
_entity.type
_entity.pdbx_description
1 polymer ?
#
loop_
_entity_poly.entity_id
_entity_poly.type
_entity_poly.pdbx_seq_one_letter_code
_entity_poly.pdbx_strand_id
1 'polypeptide(L)'
;MLRARIARWLLVSAVFSAGVSRADCADVQKAPECLPRFYQVAPGVYRGGQPKDGGFELLKQRGVRTIINLRDEHDERERVEALGFHYVYLPMDARDEISAGTIQTFLDTVSDPARQPVFIHCQRGADRTGFMVGLYRIAKQGWSPEKAYDEARDIGMRWWYRGLKRQIFEFAEKAHPEGRGAAGK
;
A
#
# COMPACT_ATOMS: atom_id res chain seq x y z
N MET A 1 31.00 -22.85 -70.83
CA MET A 1 31.62 -22.73 -69.53
C MET A 1 31.22 -21.36 -68.89
N LEU A 2 30.20 -21.33 -68.01
CA LEU A 2 29.62 -20.11 -67.48
C LEU A 2 29.92 -20.09 -66.00
N ARG A 3 30.76 -19.16 -65.49
CA ARG A 3 31.10 -19.01 -64.10
C ARG A 3 30.10 -18.07 -63.47
N ALA A 4 29.25 -18.60 -62.58
CA ALA A 4 28.34 -17.82 -61.71
C ALA A 4 29.13 -17.10 -60.64
N ARG A 5 28.99 -15.75 -60.58
CA ARG A 5 29.51 -14.90 -59.51
C ARG A 5 28.43 -14.81 -58.42
N ILE A 6 28.74 -15.39 -57.28
CA ILE A 6 27.90 -15.29 -56.08
C ILE A 6 28.20 -13.95 -55.38
N ALA A 7 27.22 -13.05 -55.40
CA ALA A 7 27.29 -11.80 -54.67
C ALA A 7 27.01 -12.06 -53.15
N ARG A 8 28.02 -11.85 -52.30
CA ARG A 8 27.88 -11.87 -50.83
C ARG A 8 27.22 -10.59 -50.38
N TRP A 9 25.98 -10.69 -49.93
CA TRP A 9 25.30 -9.61 -49.19
C TRP A 9 25.82 -9.60 -47.77
N LEU A 10 26.53 -8.54 -47.37
CA LEU A 10 26.89 -8.25 -46.01
C LEU A 10 25.67 -7.67 -45.28
N LEU A 11 25.05 -8.47 -44.45
CA LEU A 11 24.08 -8.01 -43.47
C LEU A 11 24.79 -7.19 -42.40
N VAL A 12 24.65 -5.89 -42.47
CA VAL A 12 25.04 -4.98 -41.40
C VAL A 12 24.00 -5.11 -40.28
N SER A 13 24.31 -5.89 -39.26
CA SER A 13 23.51 -5.93 -38.06
C SER A 13 23.67 -4.60 -37.31
N ALA A 14 22.67 -3.75 -37.40
CA ALA A 14 22.55 -2.58 -36.54
C ALA A 14 22.30 -3.07 -35.11
N VAL A 15 23.33 -3.02 -34.28
CA VAL A 15 23.21 -3.20 -32.84
C VAL A 15 22.45 -1.98 -32.32
N PHE A 16 21.16 -2.14 -32.13
CA PHE A 16 20.33 -1.17 -31.41
C PHE A 16 20.76 -1.25 -29.95
N SER A 17 21.58 -0.31 -29.53
CA SER A 17 21.87 -0.08 -28.13
C SER A 17 20.57 0.37 -27.46
N ALA A 18 19.79 -0.58 -26.96
CA ALA A 18 18.67 -0.29 -26.09
C ALA A 18 19.21 0.35 -24.81
N GLY A 19 19.06 1.65 -24.74
CA GLY A 19 19.29 2.39 -23.50
C GLY A 19 18.49 1.75 -22.39
N VAL A 20 19.12 1.50 -21.25
CA VAL A 20 18.49 1.01 -20.03
C VAL A 20 17.44 2.04 -19.63
N SER A 21 16.21 1.79 -20.04
CA SER A 21 15.04 2.59 -19.77
C SER A 21 14.44 2.08 -18.45
N ARG A 22 14.38 2.93 -17.43
CA ARG A 22 13.37 3.03 -16.35
C ARG A 22 12.52 1.78 -15.99
N ALA A 23 12.93 0.56 -16.32
CA ALA A 23 12.11 -0.65 -16.28
C ALA A 23 12.36 -1.57 -15.08
N ASP A 24 13.12 -1.16 -14.06
CA ASP A 24 13.49 -2.05 -12.95
C ASP A 24 12.51 -2.08 -11.77
N CYS A 25 11.30 -1.55 -11.95
CA CYS A 25 10.22 -1.74 -10.97
C CYS A 25 9.25 -2.89 -11.34
N ALA A 26 9.58 -3.75 -12.28
CA ALA A 26 8.65 -4.75 -12.83
C ALA A 26 8.68 -6.14 -12.15
N ASP A 27 9.56 -6.38 -11.19
CA ASP A 27 9.62 -7.67 -10.50
C ASP A 27 8.61 -7.73 -9.35
N VAL A 28 7.56 -8.54 -9.55
CA VAL A 28 6.37 -8.63 -8.66
C VAL A 28 6.70 -9.23 -7.29
N GLN A 29 7.88 -9.83 -7.09
CA GLN A 29 8.27 -10.54 -5.87
C GLN A 29 9.13 -9.74 -4.90
N LYS A 30 9.75 -8.63 -5.34
CA LYS A 30 10.52 -7.74 -4.49
C LYS A 30 9.81 -6.40 -4.40
N ALA A 31 9.53 -5.93 -3.17
CA ALA A 31 8.96 -4.60 -3.00
C ALA A 31 9.87 -3.58 -3.72
N PRO A 32 9.38 -2.86 -4.73
CA PRO A 32 10.22 -1.96 -5.50
C PRO A 32 10.83 -0.89 -4.59
N GLU A 33 12.05 -0.45 -4.84
CA GLU A 33 12.71 0.58 -4.02
C GLU A 33 11.91 1.89 -3.94
N CYS A 34 11.11 2.18 -4.99
CA CYS A 34 10.21 3.32 -5.04
C CYS A 34 8.94 3.16 -4.18
N LEU A 35 8.63 1.94 -3.70
CA LEU A 35 7.48 1.65 -2.84
C LEU A 35 7.93 0.93 -1.55
N PRO A 36 8.47 1.67 -0.58
CA PRO A 36 8.95 1.06 0.67
C PRO A 36 7.83 0.29 1.38
N ARG A 37 8.14 -0.91 1.89
CA ARG A 37 7.18 -1.77 2.60
C ARG A 37 5.88 -2.00 1.83
N PHE A 38 5.99 -2.21 0.52
CA PHE A 38 4.83 -2.52 -0.31
C PHE A 38 4.38 -3.96 -0.06
N TYR A 39 3.13 -4.11 0.35
CA TYR A 39 2.47 -5.41 0.56
C TYR A 39 1.05 -5.38 0.02
N GLN A 40 0.60 -6.52 -0.47
CA GLN A 40 -0.81 -6.76 -0.73
C GLN A 40 -1.49 -7.26 0.55
N VAL A 41 -2.48 -6.51 1.04
CA VAL A 41 -3.28 -6.84 2.23
C VAL A 41 -4.40 -7.80 1.88
N ALA A 42 -5.08 -7.52 0.77
CA ALA A 42 -6.18 -8.31 0.21
C ALA A 42 -6.28 -8.03 -1.29
N PRO A 43 -7.04 -8.80 -2.06
CA PRO A 43 -7.37 -8.42 -3.43
C PRO A 43 -7.86 -6.98 -3.49
N GLY A 44 -7.22 -6.15 -4.30
CA GLY A 44 -7.56 -4.73 -4.43
C GLY A 44 -7.13 -3.81 -3.25
N VAL A 45 -6.44 -4.32 -2.24
CA VAL A 45 -5.97 -3.52 -1.09
C VAL A 45 -4.47 -3.68 -0.92
N TYR A 46 -3.75 -2.57 -1.07
CA TYR A 46 -2.30 -2.50 -0.95
C TYR A 46 -1.88 -1.51 0.13
N ARG A 47 -0.72 -1.74 0.70
CA ARG A 47 -0.14 -0.85 1.72
C ARG A 47 1.34 -0.56 1.44
N GLY A 48 1.84 0.54 1.99
CA GLY A 48 3.27 0.86 1.90
C GLY A 48 3.67 2.10 2.67
N GLY A 49 4.91 2.51 2.46
CA GLY A 49 5.43 3.82 2.84
C GLY A 49 5.18 4.86 1.74
N GLN A 50 5.65 6.08 2.00
CA GLN A 50 5.61 7.17 1.04
C GLN A 50 6.20 6.73 -0.30
N PRO A 51 5.46 6.77 -1.41
CA PRO A 51 6.02 6.53 -2.72
C PRO A 51 7.16 7.50 -3.04
N LYS A 52 8.29 6.97 -3.46
CA LYS A 52 9.45 7.74 -3.95
C LYS A 52 9.28 8.05 -5.44
N ASP A 53 10.31 8.58 -6.06
CA ASP A 53 10.29 8.90 -7.49
C ASP A 53 9.93 7.67 -8.34
N GLY A 54 8.94 7.82 -9.22
CA GLY A 54 8.38 6.74 -10.02
C GLY A 54 7.37 5.84 -9.29
N GLY A 55 7.19 6.00 -7.96
CA GLY A 55 6.32 5.12 -7.18
C GLY A 55 4.84 5.29 -7.48
N PHE A 56 4.35 6.51 -7.69
CA PHE A 56 2.95 6.74 -8.08
C PHE A 56 2.67 6.24 -9.50
N GLU A 57 3.61 6.43 -10.42
CA GLU A 57 3.54 5.92 -11.78
C GLU A 57 3.44 4.38 -11.79
N LEU A 58 4.22 3.71 -10.94
CA LEU A 58 4.15 2.27 -10.77
C LEU A 58 2.80 1.82 -10.18
N LEU A 59 2.28 2.53 -9.18
CA LEU A 59 0.94 2.25 -8.62
C LEU A 59 -0.13 2.38 -9.70
N LYS A 60 -0.02 3.39 -10.59
CA LYS A 60 -0.92 3.57 -11.72
C LYS A 60 -0.85 2.39 -12.71
N GLN A 61 0.37 1.95 -13.05
CA GLN A 61 0.59 0.78 -13.91
C GLN A 61 0.00 -0.51 -13.30
N ARG A 62 -0.02 -0.62 -11.98
CA ARG A 62 -0.67 -1.73 -11.25
C ARG A 62 -2.17 -1.59 -11.10
N GLY A 63 -2.76 -0.59 -11.74
CA GLY A 63 -4.20 -0.37 -11.75
C GLY A 63 -4.77 0.22 -10.46
N VAL A 64 -3.93 0.71 -9.53
CA VAL A 64 -4.40 1.43 -8.35
C VAL A 64 -5.24 2.63 -8.78
N ARG A 65 -6.38 2.81 -8.15
CA ARG A 65 -7.33 3.89 -8.41
C ARG A 65 -7.36 4.94 -7.32
N THR A 66 -7.17 4.53 -6.08
CA THR A 66 -7.29 5.41 -4.92
C THR A 66 -6.02 5.38 -4.08
N ILE A 67 -5.55 6.55 -3.69
CA ILE A 67 -4.46 6.74 -2.74
C ILE A 67 -5.05 7.25 -1.42
N ILE A 68 -4.77 6.54 -0.33
CA ILE A 68 -5.12 6.96 1.04
C ILE A 68 -3.84 7.39 1.74
N ASN A 69 -3.70 8.70 1.96
CA ASN A 69 -2.56 9.30 2.65
C ASN A 69 -2.89 9.53 4.13
N LEU A 70 -2.11 8.91 5.01
CA LEU A 70 -2.24 8.98 6.47
C LEU A 70 -1.21 9.92 7.11
N ARG A 71 -0.45 10.69 6.33
CA ARG A 71 0.58 11.58 6.85
C ARG A 71 -0.04 12.86 7.36
N ASP A 72 0.37 13.28 8.53
CA ASP A 72 0.16 14.61 9.06
C ASP A 72 1.00 15.65 8.29
N GLU A 73 0.49 16.84 8.15
CA GLU A 73 1.17 18.00 7.55
C GLU A 73 1.84 17.73 6.19
N HIS A 74 1.27 16.78 5.42
CA HIS A 74 1.80 16.41 4.11
C HIS A 74 0.67 16.03 3.15
N ASP A 75 -0.02 17.03 2.66
CA ASP A 75 -1.02 16.86 1.59
C ASP A 75 -0.30 16.84 0.23
N GLU A 76 -0.56 15.82 -0.55
CA GLU A 76 -0.02 15.64 -1.90
C GLU A 76 -1.13 15.53 -2.95
N ARG A 77 -2.29 16.10 -2.63
CA ARG A 77 -3.51 16.09 -3.44
C ARG A 77 -3.25 16.48 -4.88
N GLU A 78 -2.69 17.66 -5.09
CA GLU A 78 -2.45 18.19 -6.42
C GLU A 78 -1.64 17.22 -7.30
N ARG A 79 -0.55 16.69 -6.75
CA ARG A 79 0.30 15.71 -7.45
C ARG A 79 -0.44 14.41 -7.77
N VAL A 80 -1.17 13.88 -6.79
CA VAL A 80 -1.83 12.58 -6.89
C VAL A 80 -3.03 12.64 -7.83
N GLU A 81 -3.85 13.69 -7.72
CA GLU A 81 -5.00 13.92 -8.61
C GLU A 81 -4.57 14.22 -10.05
N ALA A 82 -3.45 14.94 -10.25
CA ALA A 82 -2.88 15.18 -11.60
C ALA A 82 -2.49 13.88 -12.31
N LEU A 83 -2.14 12.83 -11.56
CA LEU A 83 -1.89 11.49 -12.10
C LEU A 83 -3.17 10.68 -12.32
N GLY A 84 -4.35 11.26 -12.02
CA GLY A 84 -5.66 10.66 -12.22
C GLY A 84 -6.04 9.61 -11.17
N PHE A 85 -5.52 9.71 -9.96
CA PHE A 85 -6.01 8.94 -8.82
C PHE A 85 -7.17 9.65 -8.11
N HIS A 86 -8.04 8.88 -7.48
CA HIS A 86 -8.82 9.40 -6.36
C HIS A 86 -7.90 9.56 -5.15
N TYR A 87 -8.05 10.67 -4.45
CA TYR A 87 -7.21 10.96 -3.30
C TYR A 87 -8.04 11.14 -2.03
N VAL A 88 -7.66 10.42 -0.98
CA VAL A 88 -8.28 10.50 0.35
C VAL A 88 -7.20 10.86 1.36
N TYR A 89 -7.33 12.03 1.95
CA TYR A 89 -6.40 12.55 2.95
C TYR A 89 -6.98 12.38 4.34
N LEU A 90 -6.34 11.52 5.14
CA LEU A 90 -6.72 11.21 6.51
C LEU A 90 -5.53 11.47 7.43
N PRO A 91 -5.16 12.74 7.65
CA PRO A 91 -3.99 13.09 8.45
C PRO A 91 -4.14 12.60 9.89
N MET A 92 -3.08 11.98 10.43
CA MET A 92 -3.05 11.50 11.80
C MET A 92 -1.64 11.51 12.37
N ASP A 93 -1.49 11.89 13.63
CA ASP A 93 -0.27 11.63 14.42
C ASP A 93 -0.39 10.26 15.12
N ALA A 94 0.67 9.46 15.07
CA ALA A 94 0.72 8.15 15.73
C ALA A 94 0.74 8.25 17.28
N ARG A 95 0.90 9.45 17.83
CA ARG A 95 0.88 9.72 19.28
C ARG A 95 -0.53 10.03 19.77
N ASP A 96 -1.40 10.48 18.90
CA ASP A 96 -2.73 10.93 19.23
C ASP A 96 -3.75 9.80 19.17
N GLU A 97 -4.92 10.06 19.75
CA GLU A 97 -6.07 9.20 19.55
C GLU A 97 -6.71 9.49 18.20
N ILE A 98 -6.87 8.43 17.40
CA ILE A 98 -7.48 8.53 16.08
C ILE A 98 -9.00 8.51 16.21
N SER A 99 -9.66 9.52 15.68
CA SER A 99 -11.10 9.68 15.80
C SER A 99 -11.87 8.53 15.14
N ALA A 100 -13.04 8.20 15.70
CA ALA A 100 -13.93 7.20 15.11
C ALA A 100 -14.37 7.60 13.68
N GLY A 101 -14.54 8.89 13.40
CA GLY A 101 -14.87 9.39 12.07
C GLY A 101 -13.77 9.12 11.06
N THR A 102 -12.51 9.33 11.42
CA THR A 102 -11.35 9.01 10.56
C THR A 102 -11.28 7.51 10.26
N ILE A 103 -11.48 6.68 11.29
CA ILE A 103 -11.50 5.21 11.16
C ILE A 103 -12.64 4.79 10.23
N GLN A 104 -13.84 5.32 10.42
CA GLN A 104 -15.00 4.98 9.59
C GLN A 104 -14.78 5.38 8.12
N THR A 105 -14.33 6.62 7.86
CA THR A 105 -14.01 7.09 6.50
C THR A 105 -12.98 6.18 5.82
N PHE A 106 -11.97 5.74 6.56
CA PHE A 106 -10.98 4.79 6.03
C PHE A 106 -11.61 3.46 5.66
N LEU A 107 -12.39 2.86 6.60
CA LEU A 107 -13.03 1.56 6.37
C LEU A 107 -14.03 1.59 5.22
N ASP A 108 -14.78 2.66 5.07
CA ASP A 108 -15.71 2.85 3.96
C ASP A 108 -14.96 2.96 2.64
N THR A 109 -13.90 3.78 2.60
CA THR A 109 -13.09 3.97 1.40
C THR A 109 -12.43 2.67 0.94
N VAL A 110 -11.80 1.94 1.86
CA VAL A 110 -11.06 0.71 1.52
C VAL A 110 -11.98 -0.44 1.15
N SER A 111 -13.25 -0.39 1.58
CA SER A 111 -14.26 -1.42 1.31
C SER A 111 -15.12 -1.12 0.09
N ASP A 112 -15.07 0.09 -0.45
CA ASP A 112 -15.85 0.48 -1.62
C ASP A 112 -15.24 -0.11 -2.92
N PRO A 113 -15.95 -1.01 -3.62
CA PRO A 113 -15.47 -1.58 -4.88
C PRO A 113 -15.20 -0.53 -5.96
N ALA A 114 -15.90 0.61 -5.94
CA ALA A 114 -15.70 1.70 -6.90
C ALA A 114 -14.36 2.44 -6.66
N ARG A 115 -13.84 2.37 -5.45
CA ARG A 115 -12.56 2.97 -5.04
C ARG A 115 -11.36 2.04 -5.24
N GLN A 116 -11.62 0.74 -5.30
CA GLN A 116 -10.56 -0.26 -5.44
C GLN A 116 -10.00 -0.32 -6.88
N PRO A 117 -8.72 -0.70 -7.07
CA PRO A 117 -7.73 -1.00 -6.04
C PRO A 117 -7.24 0.25 -5.29
N VAL A 118 -7.01 0.10 -3.97
CA VAL A 118 -6.53 1.19 -3.09
C VAL A 118 -5.09 0.96 -2.64
N PHE A 119 -4.33 2.05 -2.48
CA PHE A 119 -3.02 2.03 -1.84
C PHE A 119 -3.02 2.93 -0.61
N ILE A 120 -2.67 2.36 0.53
CA ILE A 120 -2.67 3.01 1.85
C ILE A 120 -1.23 3.28 2.26
N HIS A 121 -0.89 4.53 2.58
CA HIS A 121 0.45 4.86 3.02
C HIS A 121 0.52 5.91 4.12
N CYS A 122 1.65 5.91 4.81
CA CYS A 122 2.13 7.00 5.64
C CYS A 122 3.60 7.26 5.29
N GLN A 123 4.37 7.96 6.12
CA GLN A 123 5.80 8.20 5.85
C GLN A 123 6.58 6.90 5.71
N ARG A 124 6.50 6.00 6.69
CA ARG A 124 7.28 4.76 6.75
C ARG A 124 6.54 3.52 6.25
N GLY A 125 5.20 3.57 6.15
CA GLY A 125 4.37 2.41 5.87
C GLY A 125 4.26 1.42 7.04
N ALA A 126 4.63 1.83 8.23
CA ALA A 126 4.70 0.96 9.41
C ALA A 126 3.65 1.33 10.47
N ASP A 127 3.81 2.45 11.16
CA ASP A 127 3.02 2.78 12.35
C ASP A 127 1.55 3.09 12.03
N ARG A 128 1.27 4.23 11.39
CA ARG A 128 -0.10 4.67 11.02
C ARG A 128 -0.76 3.71 10.01
N THR A 129 0.02 3.29 9.02
CA THR A 129 -0.45 2.30 8.04
C THR A 129 -0.72 0.95 8.70
N GLY A 130 0.15 0.50 9.62
CA GLY A 130 -0.06 -0.74 10.38
C GLY A 130 -1.31 -0.69 11.23
N PHE A 131 -1.55 0.43 11.91
CA PHE A 131 -2.76 0.66 12.70
C PHE A 131 -4.03 0.54 11.85
N MET A 132 -4.14 1.32 10.77
CA MET A 132 -5.35 1.33 9.93
C MET A 132 -5.58 0.00 9.23
N VAL A 133 -4.52 -0.67 8.75
CA VAL A 133 -4.63 -2.02 8.18
C VAL A 133 -5.04 -3.03 9.24
N GLY A 134 -4.55 -2.92 10.47
CA GLY A 134 -4.98 -3.74 11.60
C GLY A 134 -6.48 -3.64 11.86
N LEU A 135 -7.04 -2.42 11.85
CA LEU A 135 -8.49 -2.21 11.98
C LEU A 135 -9.27 -2.83 10.80
N TYR A 136 -8.75 -2.72 9.57
CA TYR A 136 -9.34 -3.39 8.42
C TYR A 136 -9.33 -4.92 8.56
N ARG A 137 -8.23 -5.51 9.04
CA ARG A 137 -8.14 -6.95 9.32
C ARG A 137 -9.20 -7.42 10.31
N ILE A 138 -9.41 -6.66 11.37
CA ILE A 138 -10.44 -6.94 12.38
C ILE A 138 -11.84 -6.80 11.77
N ALA A 139 -12.14 -5.64 11.20
CA ALA A 139 -13.49 -5.31 10.74
C ALA A 139 -13.97 -6.13 9.54
N LYS A 140 -13.05 -6.49 8.61
CA LYS A 140 -13.42 -7.10 7.31
C LYS A 140 -12.93 -8.53 7.14
N GLN A 141 -11.96 -8.97 7.94
CA GLN A 141 -11.40 -10.31 7.84
C GLN A 141 -11.54 -11.13 9.13
N GLY A 142 -12.18 -10.56 10.18
CA GLY A 142 -12.44 -11.25 11.42
C GLY A 142 -11.17 -11.65 12.20
N TRP A 143 -10.09 -10.90 12.05
CA TRP A 143 -8.86 -11.18 12.80
C TRP A 143 -9.02 -10.77 14.26
N SER A 144 -8.34 -11.53 15.15
CA SER A 144 -8.21 -11.06 16.53
C SER A 144 -7.32 -9.82 16.62
N PRO A 145 -7.47 -8.98 17.66
CA PRO A 145 -6.64 -7.80 17.83
C PRO A 145 -5.16 -8.13 18.02
N GLU A 146 -4.84 -9.28 18.65
CA GLU A 146 -3.47 -9.77 18.79
C GLU A 146 -2.85 -10.03 17.44
N LYS A 147 -3.52 -10.82 16.59
CA LYS A 147 -3.03 -11.16 15.25
C LYS A 147 -2.83 -9.91 14.39
N ALA A 148 -3.77 -8.97 14.45
CA ALA A 148 -3.69 -7.72 13.70
C ALA A 148 -2.53 -6.82 14.18
N TYR A 149 -2.31 -6.78 15.50
CA TYR A 149 -1.20 -6.05 16.10
C TYR A 149 0.15 -6.69 15.78
N ASP A 150 0.24 -8.02 15.84
CA ASP A 150 1.47 -8.78 15.54
C ASP A 150 1.90 -8.57 14.08
N GLU A 151 0.97 -8.65 13.10
CA GLU A 151 1.27 -8.30 11.71
C GLU A 151 1.82 -6.87 11.60
N ALA A 152 1.21 -5.91 12.28
CA ALA A 152 1.69 -4.53 12.25
C ALA A 152 3.10 -4.40 12.85
N ARG A 153 3.41 -5.16 13.91
CA ARG A 153 4.73 -5.24 14.55
C ARG A 153 5.78 -5.83 13.61
N ASP A 154 5.46 -6.93 12.96
CA ASP A 154 6.35 -7.64 12.03
C ASP A 154 6.72 -6.76 10.82
N ILE A 155 5.79 -5.93 10.36
CA ILE A 155 6.03 -4.96 9.27
C ILE A 155 6.78 -3.71 9.77
N GLY A 156 6.94 -3.54 11.09
CA GLY A 156 7.80 -2.53 11.70
C GLY A 156 7.06 -1.42 12.46
N MET A 157 5.82 -1.64 12.90
CA MET A 157 5.16 -0.74 13.86
C MET A 157 5.99 -0.67 15.14
N ARG A 158 6.24 0.53 15.65
CA ARG A 158 7.07 0.75 16.81
C ARG A 158 6.28 0.50 18.11
N TRP A 159 6.87 -0.25 19.02
CA TRP A 159 6.24 -0.69 20.27
C TRP A 159 5.86 0.44 21.23
N TRP A 160 6.52 1.58 21.11
CA TRP A 160 6.26 2.73 21.99
C TRP A 160 5.00 3.53 21.62
N TYR A 161 4.40 3.31 20.46
CA TYR A 161 3.08 3.85 20.13
C TYR A 161 1.96 3.05 20.82
N ARG A 162 1.98 3.08 22.15
CA ARG A 162 1.03 2.33 22.99
C ARG A 162 -0.43 2.74 22.75
N GLY A 163 -0.66 4.01 22.40
CA GLY A 163 -1.98 4.52 22.02
C GLY A 163 -2.58 3.77 20.84
N LEU A 164 -1.80 3.56 19.77
CA LEU A 164 -2.26 2.79 18.60
C LEU A 164 -2.58 1.33 18.96
N LYS A 165 -1.72 0.68 19.79
CA LYS A 165 -2.01 -0.67 20.29
C LYS A 165 -3.34 -0.69 21.04
N ARG A 166 -3.52 0.20 22.02
CA ARG A 166 -4.75 0.28 22.83
C ARG A 166 -5.98 0.42 21.93
N GLN A 167 -5.95 1.35 20.97
CA GLN A 167 -7.07 1.58 20.05
C GLN A 167 -7.39 0.37 19.15
N ILE A 168 -6.40 -0.44 18.76
CA ILE A 168 -6.65 -1.69 18.02
C ILE A 168 -7.51 -2.64 18.86
N PHE A 169 -7.17 -2.80 20.14
CA PHE A 169 -7.91 -3.69 21.05
C PHE A 169 -9.30 -3.15 21.40
N GLU A 170 -9.42 -1.87 21.71
CA GLU A 170 -10.70 -1.20 21.95
C GLU A 170 -11.63 -1.25 20.73
N PHE A 171 -11.08 -1.14 19.53
CA PHE A 171 -11.84 -1.28 18.29
C PHE A 171 -12.39 -2.71 18.14
N ALA A 172 -11.58 -3.73 18.41
CA ALA A 172 -12.02 -5.11 18.33
C ALA A 172 -13.16 -5.43 19.32
N GLU A 173 -13.08 -4.90 20.55
CA GLU A 173 -14.15 -5.04 21.55
C GLU A 173 -15.48 -4.43 21.08
N LYS A 174 -15.42 -3.32 20.36
CA LYS A 174 -16.61 -2.65 19.82
C LYS A 174 -17.15 -3.34 18.59
N ALA A 175 -16.25 -3.88 17.74
CA ALA A 175 -16.64 -4.56 16.50
C ALA A 175 -17.22 -5.95 16.74
N HIS A 176 -16.79 -6.64 17.82
CA HIS A 176 -17.22 -8.00 18.16
C HIS A 176 -17.64 -8.11 19.64
N PRO A 177 -18.77 -7.49 20.06
CA PRO A 177 -19.20 -7.46 21.45
C PRO A 177 -19.49 -8.85 22.03
N GLU A 178 -19.76 -9.84 21.17
CA GLU A 178 -20.08 -11.23 21.52
C GLU A 178 -18.87 -12.02 22.05
N GLY A 179 -17.64 -11.52 21.83
CA GLY A 179 -16.40 -12.23 22.22
C GLY A 179 -16.08 -12.18 23.73
N ARG A 180 -16.81 -11.44 24.54
CA ARG A 180 -16.58 -11.32 26.00
C ARG A 180 -16.95 -12.57 26.81
N GLY A 181 -17.60 -13.57 26.19
CA GLY A 181 -18.10 -14.76 26.89
C GLY A 181 -17.17 -15.98 26.92
N ALA A 182 -16.08 -16.00 26.13
CA ALA A 182 -15.31 -17.23 25.91
C ALA A 182 -13.94 -17.31 26.64
N ALA A 183 -13.51 -16.27 27.35
CA ALA A 183 -12.20 -16.22 28.04
C ALA A 183 -12.28 -16.44 29.56
N GLY A 184 -13.37 -17.04 30.06
CA GLY A 184 -13.58 -17.25 31.50
C GLY A 184 -14.21 -18.60 31.79
N LYS A 185 -13.53 -19.72 31.55
CA LYS A 185 -13.72 -20.98 32.27
C LYS A 185 -12.43 -21.80 32.25
#